data_88562f2959106b21676df82ac828e0d4
#
_entry.id   88562f2959106b21676df82ac828e0d4
#
_cell.length_a   1.000
_cell.length_b   1.000
_cell.length_c   1.000
_cell.angle_alpha   90.00
_cell.angle_beta   90.00
_cell.angle_gamma   90.00
#
_symmetry.space_group_name_H-M   'P 1'
#
loop_
_entity.id
_entity.type
_entity.pdbx_description
1 polymer ?
#
loop_
_entity_poly.entity_id
_entity_poly.type
_entity_poly.pdbx_seq_one_letter_code
_entity_poly.pdbx_strand_id
1 'polypeptide(L)'
;LFRRQRQMCIRDRYKNELLDIYDFFEKKIKLLRSKGIKHNKIILDPGIGFGKNLKHNMNLIRNISIFHSLGFPILVGNSRKRFIKELSGKNDSKFRNGGTIASSIYLMMQGVQILRIHDVNETIQGLKIFKNIINN
;
A
#
# COMPACT_ATOMS: atom_id res chain seq x y z
N LEU A 1 -23.26 8.63 -10.48
CA LEU A 1 -22.76 8.77 -11.85
C LEU A 1 -21.23 8.86 -11.87
N PHE A 2 -20.64 9.78 -11.13
CA PHE A 2 -19.18 9.95 -11.07
C PHE A 2 -18.46 8.72 -10.49
N ARG A 3 -19.07 8.00 -9.55
CA ARG A 3 -18.52 6.79 -8.95
C ARG A 3 -18.49 5.62 -9.94
N ARG A 4 -19.51 5.46 -10.78
CA ARG A 4 -19.54 4.45 -11.85
C ARG A 4 -18.51 4.73 -12.93
N GLN A 5 -18.35 5.99 -13.35
CA GLN A 5 -17.32 6.37 -14.33
C GLN A 5 -15.90 6.16 -13.81
N ARG A 6 -15.63 6.47 -12.51
CA ARG A 6 -14.34 6.15 -11.88
C ARG A 6 -14.06 4.66 -11.85
N GLN A 7 -15.06 3.83 -11.53
CA GLN A 7 -14.93 2.37 -11.56
C GLN A 7 -14.65 1.83 -12.95
N MET A 8 -15.30 2.33 -13.98
CA MET A 8 -15.05 1.94 -15.37
C MET A 8 -13.64 2.31 -15.81
N CYS A 9 -13.17 3.54 -15.54
CA CYS A 9 -11.80 3.97 -15.86
C CYS A 9 -10.75 3.14 -15.15
N ILE A 10 -11.00 2.72 -13.90
CA ILE A 10 -10.12 1.87 -13.11
C ILE A 10 -10.06 0.46 -13.70
N ARG A 11 -11.21 -0.14 -14.06
CA ARG A 11 -11.30 -1.49 -14.63
C ARG A 11 -10.63 -1.58 -16.00
N ASP A 12 -10.71 -0.56 -16.82
CA ASP A 12 -10.05 -0.51 -18.13
C ASP A 12 -8.52 -0.40 -18.02
N ARG A 13 -8.03 0.19 -16.94
CA ARG A 13 -6.62 0.51 -16.74
C ARG A 13 -5.84 -0.60 -16.01
N TYR A 14 -6.48 -1.37 -15.14
CA TYR A 14 -5.85 -2.39 -14.29
C TYR A 14 -6.57 -3.72 -14.43
N LYS A 15 -5.80 -4.78 -14.68
CA LYS A 15 -6.32 -6.14 -14.81
C LYS A 15 -5.90 -6.99 -13.61
N ASN A 16 -6.74 -7.97 -13.24
CA ASN A 16 -6.46 -9.08 -12.32
C ASN A 16 -6.47 -8.74 -10.82
N GLU A 17 -5.41 -9.12 -10.08
CA GLU A 17 -5.38 -9.17 -8.61
C GLU A 17 -5.62 -7.81 -7.96
N LEU A 18 -5.19 -6.74 -8.61
CA LEU A 18 -5.39 -5.38 -8.09
C LEU A 18 -6.87 -5.01 -8.03
N LEU A 19 -7.63 -5.39 -9.07
CA LEU A 19 -9.08 -5.21 -9.12
C LEU A 19 -9.80 -6.11 -8.13
N ASP A 20 -9.32 -7.32 -7.93
CA ASP A 20 -9.90 -8.25 -6.94
C ASP A 20 -9.79 -7.67 -5.53
N ILE A 21 -8.63 -7.09 -5.18
CA ILE A 21 -8.44 -6.40 -3.90
C ILE A 21 -9.35 -5.17 -3.80
N TYR A 22 -9.46 -4.39 -4.87
CA TYR A 22 -10.35 -3.23 -4.92
C TYR A 22 -11.81 -3.62 -4.68
N ASP A 23 -12.29 -4.63 -5.38
CA ASP A 23 -13.65 -5.15 -5.24
C ASP A 23 -13.90 -5.73 -3.84
N PHE A 24 -12.90 -6.42 -3.27
CA PHE A 24 -12.95 -6.90 -1.89
C PHE A 24 -13.13 -5.74 -0.90
N PHE A 25 -12.33 -4.70 -1.01
CA PHE A 25 -12.46 -3.52 -0.16
C PHE A 25 -13.83 -2.86 -0.30
N GLU A 26 -14.32 -2.70 -1.52
CA GLU A 26 -15.62 -2.09 -1.77
C GLU A 26 -16.75 -2.86 -1.09
N LYS A 27 -16.74 -4.18 -1.20
CA LYS A 27 -17.74 -5.06 -0.54
C LYS A 27 -17.62 -4.98 0.98
N LYS A 28 -16.40 -5.03 1.53
CA LYS A 28 -16.16 -4.94 2.98
C LYS A 28 -16.58 -3.59 3.54
N ILE A 29 -16.26 -2.51 2.88
CA ILE A 29 -16.67 -1.16 3.28
C ILE A 29 -18.21 -1.08 3.36
N LYS A 30 -18.91 -1.55 2.32
CA LYS A 30 -20.37 -1.58 2.30
C LYS A 30 -20.93 -2.38 3.47
N LEU A 31 -20.38 -3.57 3.73
CA LEU A 31 -20.80 -4.42 4.83
C LEU A 31 -20.58 -3.75 6.19
N LEU A 32 -19.38 -3.22 6.44
CA LEU A 32 -19.05 -2.56 7.70
C LEU A 32 -19.93 -1.32 7.94
N ARG A 33 -20.14 -0.52 6.91
CA ARG A 33 -21.01 0.66 6.98
C ARG A 33 -22.47 0.28 7.25
N SER A 34 -22.97 -0.79 6.63
CA SER A 34 -24.34 -1.29 6.88
C SER A 34 -24.53 -1.79 8.32
N LYS A 35 -23.47 -2.23 8.97
CA LYS A 35 -23.46 -2.65 10.38
C LYS A 35 -23.19 -1.51 11.37
N GLY A 36 -23.17 -0.26 10.90
CA GLY A 36 -23.04 0.91 11.76
C GLY A 36 -21.58 1.31 12.08
N ILE A 37 -20.58 0.67 11.48
CA ILE A 37 -19.17 1.09 11.65
C ILE A 37 -19.00 2.45 10.98
N LYS A 38 -18.55 3.45 11.74
CA LYS A 38 -18.36 4.81 11.24
C LYS A 38 -17.20 4.88 10.24
N HIS A 39 -17.30 5.80 9.28
CA HIS A 39 -16.28 6.03 8.25
C HIS A 39 -14.87 6.20 8.84
N ASN A 40 -14.74 7.00 9.89
CA ASN A 40 -13.46 7.29 10.56
C ASN A 40 -12.89 6.13 11.40
N LYS A 41 -13.51 4.96 11.38
CA LYS A 41 -13.07 3.74 12.05
C LYS A 41 -12.56 2.67 11.07
N ILE A 42 -12.43 3.00 9.80
CA ILE A 42 -12.03 2.05 8.76
C ILE A 42 -10.70 2.50 8.17
N ILE A 43 -9.75 1.57 8.12
CA ILE A 43 -8.45 1.70 7.47
C ILE A 43 -8.30 0.51 6.51
N LEU A 44 -7.77 0.74 5.32
CA LEU A 44 -7.58 -0.30 4.30
C LEU A 44 -6.14 -0.81 4.33
N ASP A 45 -5.96 -2.11 4.48
CA ASP A 45 -4.66 -2.78 4.38
C ASP A 45 -4.70 -3.81 3.23
N PRO A 46 -4.02 -3.57 2.11
CA PRO A 46 -4.07 -4.47 0.95
C PRO A 46 -3.27 -5.76 1.15
N GLY A 47 -2.55 -5.92 2.26
CA GLY A 47 -1.90 -7.18 2.62
C GLY A 47 -0.69 -7.52 1.76
N ILE A 48 0.26 -6.62 1.60
CA ILE A 48 1.53 -6.90 0.90
C ILE A 48 2.22 -8.10 1.53
N GLY A 49 2.61 -9.08 0.70
CA GLY A 49 3.29 -10.30 1.11
C GLY A 49 2.37 -11.46 1.47
N PHE A 50 1.11 -11.23 1.76
CA PHE A 50 0.17 -12.29 2.15
C PHE A 50 -0.44 -12.99 0.93
N GLY A 51 -0.09 -14.27 0.73
CA GLY A 51 -0.62 -15.08 -0.38
C GLY A 51 -0.29 -14.56 -1.78
N LYS A 52 0.73 -13.73 -1.92
CA LYS A 52 1.12 -13.07 -3.17
C LYS A 52 2.54 -13.46 -3.55
N ASN A 53 2.77 -13.64 -4.86
CA ASN A 53 4.12 -13.79 -5.40
C ASN A 53 4.80 -12.42 -5.60
N LEU A 54 6.06 -12.42 -6.02
CA LEU A 54 6.83 -11.19 -6.27
C LEU A 54 6.12 -10.25 -7.27
N LYS A 55 5.66 -10.80 -8.39
CA LYS A 55 4.99 -10.02 -9.45
C LYS A 55 3.73 -9.33 -8.91
N HIS A 56 2.92 -10.05 -8.14
CA HIS A 56 1.69 -9.50 -7.52
C HIS A 56 2.02 -8.40 -6.51
N ASN A 57 3.03 -8.62 -5.66
CA ASN A 57 3.47 -7.62 -4.68
C ASN A 57 4.00 -6.35 -5.35
N MET A 58 4.80 -6.48 -6.39
CA MET A 58 5.35 -5.33 -7.11
C MET A 58 4.24 -4.55 -7.84
N ASN A 59 3.29 -5.25 -8.45
CA ASN A 59 2.13 -4.63 -9.09
C ASN A 59 1.28 -3.87 -8.07
N LEU A 60 1.04 -4.45 -6.91
CA LEU A 60 0.28 -3.85 -5.82
C LEU A 60 0.98 -2.59 -5.27
N ILE A 61 2.27 -2.66 -4.98
CA ILE A 61 3.07 -1.52 -4.51
C ILE A 61 3.06 -0.41 -5.56
N ARG A 62 3.32 -0.73 -6.82
CA ARG A 62 3.38 0.24 -7.93
C ARG A 62 2.10 1.02 -8.09
N ASN A 63 0.96 0.37 -7.89
CA ASN A 63 -0.36 0.94 -8.15
C ASN A 63 -1.18 1.16 -6.88
N ILE A 64 -0.54 1.28 -5.73
CA ILE A 64 -1.21 1.43 -4.43
C ILE A 64 -2.18 2.62 -4.39
N SER A 65 -1.90 3.66 -5.15
CA SER A 65 -2.70 4.89 -5.22
C SER A 65 -4.13 4.68 -5.72
N ILE A 66 -4.42 3.56 -6.41
CA ILE A 66 -5.78 3.24 -6.88
C ILE A 66 -6.79 3.18 -5.72
N PHE A 67 -6.35 2.75 -4.54
CA PHE A 67 -7.23 2.57 -3.38
C PHE A 67 -7.66 3.89 -2.73
N HIS A 68 -6.99 5.01 -3.03
CA HIS A 68 -7.41 6.33 -2.53
C HIS A 68 -8.81 6.72 -3.02
N SER A 69 -9.22 6.22 -4.17
CA SER A 69 -10.57 6.49 -4.71
C SER A 69 -11.70 5.92 -3.84
N LEU A 70 -11.40 4.98 -2.94
CA LEU A 70 -12.36 4.44 -1.98
C LEU A 70 -12.65 5.40 -0.82
N GLY A 71 -11.77 6.39 -0.58
CA GLY A 71 -12.00 7.45 0.40
C GLY A 71 -11.63 7.11 1.84
N PHE A 72 -10.73 6.15 2.05
CA PHE A 72 -10.26 5.72 3.39
C PHE A 72 -8.74 5.77 3.47
N PRO A 73 -8.16 5.92 4.68
CA PRO A 73 -6.73 5.81 4.87
C PRO A 73 -6.22 4.43 4.47
N ILE A 74 -5.01 4.40 3.88
CA ILE A 74 -4.33 3.17 3.48
C ILE A 74 -3.18 2.92 4.42
N LEU A 75 -3.13 1.70 4.97
CA LEU A 75 -2.02 1.19 5.75
C LEU A 75 -1.27 0.15 4.91
N VAL A 76 0.06 0.23 4.90
CA VAL A 76 0.92 -0.74 4.23
C VAL A 76 1.99 -1.27 5.18
N GLY A 77 2.09 -2.58 5.27
CA GLY A 77 3.15 -3.28 5.99
C GLY A 77 4.19 -3.82 5.01
N ASN A 78 5.17 -2.99 4.63
CA ASN A 78 6.22 -3.33 3.68
C ASN A 78 7.54 -3.75 4.32
N SER A 79 7.64 -3.64 5.66
CA SER A 79 8.88 -3.81 6.40
C SER A 79 9.39 -5.24 6.39
N ARG A 80 10.65 -5.42 5.99
CA ARG A 80 11.38 -6.70 5.98
C ARG A 80 10.70 -7.82 5.20
N LYS A 81 9.80 -7.49 4.29
CA LYS A 81 8.99 -8.46 3.54
C LYS A 81 9.82 -9.26 2.52
N ARG A 82 9.29 -10.42 2.15
CA ARG A 82 9.93 -11.37 1.25
C ARG A 82 10.31 -10.78 -0.11
N PHE A 83 9.53 -9.85 -0.66
CA PHE A 83 9.85 -9.21 -1.94
C PHE A 83 11.22 -8.50 -1.91
N ILE A 84 11.61 -7.93 -0.77
CA ILE A 84 12.93 -7.31 -0.58
C ILE A 84 14.04 -8.36 -0.69
N LYS A 85 13.82 -9.54 -0.04
CA LYS A 85 14.73 -10.67 -0.15
C LYS A 85 14.88 -11.13 -1.60
N GLU A 86 13.77 -11.31 -2.30
CA GLU A 86 13.76 -11.83 -3.68
C GLU A 86 14.48 -10.89 -4.65
N LEU A 87 14.39 -9.57 -4.44
CA LEU A 87 15.06 -8.58 -5.29
C LEU A 87 16.49 -8.27 -4.90
N SER A 88 16.81 -8.30 -3.60
CA SER A 88 18.13 -7.89 -3.08
C SER A 88 19.06 -9.07 -2.72
N GLY A 89 18.57 -10.29 -2.68
CA GLY A 89 19.32 -11.47 -2.25
C GLY A 89 19.61 -11.54 -0.74
N LYS A 90 19.04 -10.66 0.08
CA LYS A 90 19.27 -10.63 1.53
C LYS A 90 18.34 -11.59 2.28
N ASN A 91 18.88 -12.75 2.66
CA ASN A 91 18.13 -13.81 3.34
C ASN A 91 17.68 -13.41 4.75
N ASP A 92 18.56 -12.82 5.57
CA ASP A 92 18.20 -12.36 6.90
C ASP A 92 17.34 -11.10 6.83
N SER A 93 16.21 -11.14 7.53
CA SER A 93 15.25 -10.03 7.59
C SER A 93 15.85 -8.74 8.16
N LYS A 94 16.82 -8.84 9.06
CA LYS A 94 17.54 -7.70 9.65
C LYS A 94 18.32 -6.88 8.63
N PHE A 95 18.79 -7.51 7.54
CA PHE A 95 19.56 -6.87 6.48
C PHE A 95 18.69 -6.33 5.33
N ARG A 96 17.37 -6.27 5.52
CA ARG A 96 16.41 -5.75 4.52
C ARG A 96 16.01 -4.31 4.78
N ASN A 97 16.68 -3.62 5.69
CA ASN A 97 16.28 -2.26 6.09
C ASN A 97 16.36 -1.26 4.93
N GLY A 98 17.40 -1.32 4.11
CA GLY A 98 17.52 -0.48 2.91
C GLY A 98 16.32 -0.63 1.96
N GLY A 99 15.90 -1.86 1.69
CA GLY A 99 14.71 -2.13 0.88
C GLY A 99 13.40 -1.65 1.54
N THR A 100 13.31 -1.78 2.86
CA THR A 100 12.18 -1.24 3.65
C THR A 100 12.11 0.27 3.50
N ILE A 101 13.21 0.99 3.68
CA ILE A 101 13.26 2.46 3.54
C ILE A 101 12.92 2.89 2.12
N ALA A 102 13.52 2.27 1.11
CA ALA A 102 13.27 2.59 -0.29
C ALA A 102 11.80 2.41 -0.67
N SER A 103 11.18 1.28 -0.30
CA SER A 103 9.77 1.05 -0.57
C SER A 103 8.86 1.98 0.24
N SER A 104 9.26 2.35 1.46
CA SER A 104 8.52 3.31 2.30
C SER A 104 8.50 4.71 1.68
N ILE A 105 9.63 5.17 1.12
CA ILE A 105 9.70 6.44 0.38
C ILE A 105 8.75 6.42 -0.82
N TYR A 106 8.78 5.35 -1.61
CA TYR A 106 7.88 5.21 -2.74
C TYR A 106 6.40 5.24 -2.32
N LEU A 107 6.04 4.48 -1.28
CA LEU A 107 4.67 4.43 -0.75
C LEU A 107 4.21 5.80 -0.23
N MET A 108 5.10 6.53 0.46
CA MET A 108 4.83 7.91 0.88
C MET A 108 4.53 8.82 -0.31
N MET A 109 5.30 8.72 -1.39
CA MET A 109 5.07 9.48 -2.62
C MET A 109 3.73 9.13 -3.27
N GLN A 110 3.28 7.89 -3.13
CA GLN A 110 1.95 7.44 -3.59
C GLN A 110 0.81 7.82 -2.65
N GLY A 111 1.09 8.57 -1.59
CA GLY A 111 0.09 9.10 -0.66
C GLY A 111 -0.38 8.12 0.42
N VAL A 112 0.33 7.02 0.65
CA VAL A 112 0.02 6.11 1.76
C VAL A 112 0.16 6.82 3.10
N GLN A 113 -0.87 6.76 3.92
CA GLN A 113 -0.95 7.52 5.16
C GLN A 113 -0.30 6.82 6.34
N ILE A 114 -0.31 5.48 6.36
CA ILE A 114 0.19 4.69 7.50
C ILE A 114 1.12 3.60 7.00
N LEU A 115 2.32 3.54 7.56
CA LEU A 115 3.29 2.47 7.32
C LEU A 115 3.53 1.68 8.62
N ARG A 116 3.43 0.36 8.54
CA ARG A 116 3.77 -0.52 9.66
C ARG A 116 5.18 -1.06 9.47
N ILE A 117 6.10 -0.63 10.32
CA ILE A 117 7.55 -0.75 10.17
C ILE A 117 8.17 -1.34 11.44
N HIS A 118 9.22 -2.18 11.30
CA HIS A 118 10.05 -2.65 12.41
C HIS A 118 11.07 -1.59 12.85
N ASP A 119 11.81 -1.04 11.87
CA ASP A 119 12.91 -0.10 12.11
C ASP A 119 12.40 1.35 11.94
N VAL A 120 11.62 1.81 12.92
CA VAL A 120 10.88 3.08 12.84
C VAL A 120 11.82 4.28 12.72
N ASN A 121 12.87 4.34 13.56
CA ASN A 121 13.78 5.48 13.59
C ASN A 121 14.50 5.69 12.26
N GLU A 122 15.05 4.62 11.71
CA GLU A 122 15.76 4.61 10.43
C GLU A 122 14.84 4.99 9.27
N THR A 123 13.63 4.45 9.29
CA THR A 123 12.62 4.77 8.27
C THR A 123 12.20 6.24 8.35
N ILE A 124 11.92 6.76 9.54
CA ILE A 124 11.59 8.18 9.73
C ILE A 124 12.74 9.07 9.26
N GLN A 125 13.99 8.71 9.58
CA GLN A 125 15.18 9.44 9.10
C GLN A 125 15.18 9.52 7.58
N GLY A 126 15.02 8.38 6.90
CA GLY A 126 14.96 8.33 5.43
C GLY A 126 13.84 9.19 4.84
N LEU A 127 12.63 9.09 5.40
CA LEU A 127 11.48 9.88 4.95
C LEU A 127 11.69 11.38 5.15
N LYS A 128 12.24 11.81 6.28
CA LYS A 128 12.55 13.22 6.58
C LYS A 128 13.58 13.78 5.61
N ILE A 129 14.68 13.07 5.36
CA ILE A 129 15.71 13.50 4.41
C ILE A 129 15.11 13.65 3.03
N PHE A 130 14.39 12.62 2.55
CA PHE A 130 13.76 12.69 1.24
C PHE A 130 12.80 13.87 1.11
N LYS A 131 11.91 14.08 2.09
CA LYS A 131 10.99 15.24 2.10
C LYS A 131 11.71 16.58 2.00
N ASN A 132 12.81 16.73 2.71
CA ASN A 132 13.60 17.98 2.66
C ASN A 132 14.30 18.17 1.31
N ILE A 133 14.68 17.10 0.63
CA ILE A 133 15.27 17.18 -0.71
C ILE A 133 14.25 17.67 -1.74
N ILE A 134 13.00 17.20 -1.67
CA ILE A 134 11.98 17.52 -2.68
C ILE A 134 11.17 18.78 -2.39
N ASN A 135 11.14 19.27 -1.16
CA ASN A 135 10.31 20.40 -0.72
C ASN A 135 11.12 21.72 -0.60
N ASN A 136 11.98 22.00 -1.55
CA ASN A 136 12.65 23.32 -1.61
C ASN A 136 11.82 24.33 -2.39
#